data_6897ce661b38c0dbc1ccf628fef15a3c
#
_entry.id   6897ce661b38c0dbc1ccf628fef15a3c
#
_cell.length_a   1.000
_cell.length_b   1.000
_cell.length_c   1.000
_cell.angle_alpha   90.00
_cell.angle_beta   90.00
_cell.angle_gamma   90.00
#
_symmetry.space_group_name_H-M   'P 1'
#
loop_
_entity.id
_entity.type
_entity.pdbx_description
1 polymer ?
#
loop_
_entity_poly.entity_id
_entity_poly.type
_entity_poly.pdbx_seq_one_letter_code
_entity_poly.pdbx_strand_id
1 'polypeptide(L)'
;MRVMPNYNVMGVAKAALEATVRYLASDFGSRAIRVNAISAGPVRTLAGSGIGDARAMFAFMQKHSPLGRGVTLDELGGSALYLLSDLSGGVTGEVHYVDSGYNVIAMPRPEELKAE
;
A
#
# COMPACT_ATOMS: atom_id res chain seq x y z
N MET A 1 -9.67 -6.11 3.77
CA MET A 1 -9.62 -5.89 2.30
C MET A 1 -10.60 -4.76 1.97
N ARG A 2 -10.23 -3.76 1.19
CA ARG A 2 -11.08 -2.61 0.84
C ARG A 2 -11.24 -2.51 -0.67
N VAL A 3 -12.34 -1.97 -1.13
CA VAL A 3 -12.62 -1.74 -2.55
C VAL A 3 -12.48 -0.25 -2.84
N MET A 4 -11.82 0.08 -3.94
CA MET A 4 -11.77 1.43 -4.48
C MET A 4 -12.78 1.53 -5.62
N PRO A 5 -13.76 2.43 -5.55
CA PRO A 5 -14.71 2.62 -6.64
C PRO A 5 -14.00 2.94 -7.96
N ASN A 6 -14.54 2.45 -9.07
CA ASN A 6 -14.00 2.65 -10.43
C ASN A 6 -12.60 2.08 -10.69
N TYR A 7 -12.13 1.16 -9.83
CA TYR A 7 -10.81 0.52 -9.93
C TYR A 7 -10.91 -1.00 -10.07
N ASN A 8 -12.04 -1.51 -10.56
CA ASN A 8 -12.41 -2.92 -10.51
C ASN A 8 -11.41 -3.86 -11.18
N VAL A 9 -10.98 -3.58 -12.43
CA VAL A 9 -10.00 -4.44 -13.13
C VAL A 9 -8.64 -4.43 -12.42
N MET A 10 -8.12 -3.26 -12.10
CA MET A 10 -6.84 -3.13 -11.44
C MET A 10 -6.89 -3.64 -9.99
N GLY A 11 -7.99 -3.42 -9.28
CA GLY A 11 -8.20 -3.95 -7.93
C GLY A 11 -8.13 -5.47 -7.89
N VAL A 12 -8.74 -6.16 -8.85
CA VAL A 12 -8.67 -7.63 -9.00
C VAL A 12 -7.23 -8.07 -9.31
N ALA A 13 -6.55 -7.38 -10.25
CA ALA A 13 -5.16 -7.66 -10.58
C ALA A 13 -4.23 -7.51 -9.36
N LYS A 14 -4.44 -6.47 -8.54
CA LYS A 14 -3.67 -6.27 -7.30
C LYS A 14 -3.95 -7.33 -6.24
N ALA A 15 -5.20 -7.78 -6.10
CA ALA A 15 -5.54 -8.89 -5.22
C ALA A 15 -4.87 -10.21 -5.67
N ALA A 16 -4.84 -10.45 -6.98
CA ALA A 16 -4.11 -11.60 -7.55
C ALA A 16 -2.60 -11.50 -7.28
N LEU A 17 -2.00 -10.30 -7.40
CA LEU A 17 -0.59 -10.07 -7.07
C LEU A 17 -0.30 -10.39 -5.59
N GLU A 18 -1.15 -9.94 -4.66
CA GLU A 18 -0.99 -10.24 -3.22
C GLU A 18 -1.12 -11.76 -2.95
N ALA A 19 -2.01 -12.45 -3.66
CA ALA A 19 -2.09 -13.91 -3.59
C ALA A 19 -0.80 -14.56 -4.12
N THR A 20 -0.29 -14.08 -5.25
CA THR A 20 0.96 -14.57 -5.86
C THR A 20 2.15 -14.46 -4.90
N VAL A 21 2.26 -13.37 -4.13
CA VAL A 21 3.30 -13.20 -3.12
C VAL A 21 3.31 -14.36 -2.12
N ARG A 22 2.13 -14.76 -1.63
CA ARG A 22 2.00 -15.86 -0.66
C ARG A 22 2.37 -17.22 -1.27
N TYR A 23 1.93 -17.50 -2.48
CA TYR A 23 2.27 -18.74 -3.18
C TYR A 23 3.77 -18.82 -3.47
N LEU A 24 4.38 -17.75 -4.01
CA LEU A 24 5.82 -17.71 -4.27
C LEU A 24 6.65 -17.81 -2.99
N ALA A 25 6.20 -17.20 -1.88
CA ALA A 25 6.87 -17.35 -0.59
C ALA A 25 6.87 -18.80 -0.12
N SER A 26 5.77 -19.53 -0.31
CA SER A 26 5.67 -20.96 -0.01
C SER A 26 6.58 -21.78 -0.93
N ASP A 27 6.53 -21.54 -2.23
CA ASP A 27 7.25 -22.34 -3.23
C ASP A 27 8.79 -22.17 -3.13
N PHE A 28 9.24 -20.98 -2.76
CA PHE A 28 10.67 -20.66 -2.73
C PHE A 28 11.29 -20.65 -1.33
N GLY A 29 10.48 -20.76 -0.28
CA GLY A 29 10.95 -20.70 1.11
C GLY A 29 11.99 -21.76 1.44
N SER A 30 11.85 -22.99 0.94
CA SER A 30 12.84 -24.07 1.12
C SER A 30 14.20 -23.78 0.48
N ARG A 31 14.24 -22.83 -0.44
CA ARG A 31 15.48 -22.34 -1.11
C ARG A 31 16.03 -21.08 -0.47
N ALA A 32 15.54 -20.71 0.72
CA ALA A 32 15.88 -19.47 1.43
C ALA A 32 15.60 -18.18 0.63
N ILE A 33 14.64 -18.22 -0.29
CA ILE A 33 14.20 -17.05 -1.05
C ILE A 33 12.96 -16.49 -0.39
N ARG A 34 13.02 -15.23 0.01
CA ARG A 34 11.92 -14.49 0.59
C ARG A 34 11.17 -13.70 -0.48
N VAL A 35 9.85 -13.70 -0.41
CA VAL A 35 8.98 -12.98 -1.35
C VAL A 35 7.99 -12.14 -0.56
N ASN A 36 8.07 -10.83 -0.70
CA ASN A 36 7.20 -9.87 -0.03
C ASN A 36 6.72 -8.82 -1.01
N ALA A 37 5.68 -8.10 -0.67
CA ALA A 37 5.21 -6.94 -1.41
C ALA A 37 5.16 -5.70 -0.51
N ILE A 38 5.29 -4.52 -1.11
CA ILE A 38 5.01 -3.23 -0.48
C ILE A 38 3.67 -2.73 -1.03
N SER A 39 2.73 -2.49 -0.12
CA SER A 39 1.49 -1.77 -0.41
C SER A 39 1.72 -0.29 -0.09
N ALA A 40 2.08 0.46 -1.11
CA ALA A 40 2.39 1.88 -0.98
C ALA A 40 1.12 2.72 -0.90
N GLY A 41 1.12 3.70 -0.01
CA GLY A 41 0.20 4.83 -0.11
C GLY A 41 0.44 5.63 -1.39
N PRO A 42 -0.44 6.58 -1.70
CA PRO A 42 -0.33 7.33 -2.93
C PRO A 42 0.93 8.20 -2.93
N VAL A 43 1.76 7.99 -3.92
CA VAL A 43 2.91 8.82 -4.27
C VAL A 43 2.72 9.42 -5.65
N ARG A 44 3.24 10.62 -5.86
CA ARG A 44 3.17 11.27 -7.17
C ARG A 44 4.08 10.53 -8.15
N THR A 45 3.49 9.83 -9.09
CA THR A 45 4.19 9.16 -10.19
C THR A 45 3.59 9.58 -11.53
N LEU A 46 4.34 9.42 -12.61
CA LEU A 46 3.82 9.66 -13.97
C LEU A 46 2.59 8.77 -14.26
N ALA A 47 2.60 7.52 -13.83
CA ALA A 47 1.47 6.62 -13.99
C ALA A 47 0.23 7.08 -13.21
N GLY A 48 0.41 7.66 -12.02
CA GLY A 48 -0.69 8.20 -11.20
C GLY A 48 -1.31 9.47 -11.80
N SER A 49 -0.59 10.21 -12.64
CA SER A 49 -1.13 11.42 -13.28
C SER A 49 -2.16 11.13 -14.37
N GLY A 50 -2.22 9.90 -14.89
CA GLY A 50 -3.21 9.45 -15.87
C GLY A 50 -4.54 8.97 -15.28
N ILE A 51 -4.66 8.89 -13.95
CA ILE A 51 -5.89 8.53 -13.26
C ILE A 51 -6.72 9.80 -13.07
N GLY A 52 -7.93 9.83 -13.63
CA GLY A 52 -8.88 10.92 -13.39
C GLY A 52 -9.10 11.13 -11.90
N ASP A 53 -9.26 12.37 -11.46
CA ASP A 53 -9.45 12.76 -10.06
C ASP A 53 -8.35 12.33 -9.07
N ALA A 54 -7.18 11.93 -9.57
CA ALA A 54 -6.07 11.49 -8.73
C ALA A 54 -5.72 12.53 -7.63
N ARG A 55 -5.80 13.83 -7.95
CA ARG A 55 -5.53 14.89 -6.96
C ARG A 55 -6.50 14.88 -5.79
N ALA A 56 -7.79 14.71 -6.06
CA ALA A 56 -8.82 14.64 -5.01
C ALA A 56 -8.63 13.39 -4.16
N MET A 57 -8.36 12.25 -4.79
CA MET A 57 -8.05 11.01 -4.08
C MET A 57 -6.80 11.13 -3.20
N PHE A 58 -5.73 11.73 -3.70
CA PHE A 58 -4.50 11.99 -2.94
C PHE A 58 -4.80 12.87 -1.72
N ALA A 59 -5.49 13.98 -1.91
CA ALA A 59 -5.85 14.91 -0.84
C ALA A 59 -6.71 14.21 0.22
N PHE A 60 -7.70 13.43 -0.20
CA PHE A 60 -8.57 12.67 0.68
C PHE A 60 -7.75 11.66 1.53
N MET A 61 -6.91 10.86 0.90
CA MET A 61 -6.12 9.86 1.60
C MET A 61 -5.11 10.50 2.57
N GLN A 62 -4.48 11.62 2.20
CA GLN A 62 -3.60 12.37 3.08
C GLN A 62 -4.35 12.90 4.31
N LYS A 63 -5.51 13.52 4.09
CA LYS A 63 -6.34 14.08 5.16
C LYS A 63 -6.78 13.02 6.17
N HIS A 64 -7.16 11.84 5.68
CA HIS A 64 -7.74 10.79 6.52
C HIS A 64 -6.74 9.73 6.98
N SER A 65 -5.46 9.83 6.62
CA SER A 65 -4.45 8.92 7.16
C SER A 65 -4.13 9.27 8.62
N PRO A 66 -3.82 8.29 9.48
CA PRO A 66 -3.43 8.51 10.88
C PRO A 66 -2.29 9.51 11.05
N LEU A 67 -1.29 9.50 10.16
CA LEU A 67 -0.18 10.45 10.23
C LEU A 67 -0.53 11.83 9.64
N GLY A 68 -1.73 12.04 9.09
CA GLY A 68 -2.17 13.31 8.51
C GLY A 68 -1.39 13.76 7.27
N ARG A 69 -0.68 12.86 6.63
CA ARG A 69 0.15 13.13 5.46
C ARG A 69 0.28 11.92 4.54
N GLY A 70 0.75 12.13 3.35
CA GLY A 70 1.16 11.05 2.44
C GLY A 70 2.53 10.48 2.80
N VAL A 71 2.93 9.44 2.09
CA VAL A 71 4.27 8.84 2.19
C VAL A 71 5.21 9.49 1.17
N THR A 72 6.51 9.43 1.46
CA THR A 72 7.58 9.87 0.57
C THR A 72 8.23 8.67 -0.14
N LEU A 73 8.96 8.96 -1.22
CA LEU A 73 9.75 7.93 -1.91
C LEU A 73 10.87 7.38 -1.01
N ASP A 74 11.45 8.22 -0.16
CA ASP A 74 12.50 7.80 0.78
C ASP A 74 11.96 6.83 1.83
N GLU A 75 10.74 7.06 2.34
CA GLU A 75 10.08 6.13 3.27
C GLU A 75 9.76 4.78 2.60
N LEU A 76 9.34 4.79 1.34
CA LEU A 76 9.18 3.57 0.55
C LEU A 76 10.51 2.87 0.32
N GLY A 77 11.55 3.64 -0.01
CA GLY A 77 12.92 3.16 -0.19
C GLY A 77 13.48 2.52 1.08
N GLY A 78 13.25 3.13 2.25
CA GLY A 78 13.63 2.59 3.55
C GLY A 78 12.96 1.24 3.85
N SER A 79 11.66 1.13 3.57
CA SER A 79 10.91 -0.13 3.72
C SER A 79 11.40 -1.19 2.73
N ALA A 80 11.70 -0.82 1.50
CA ALA A 80 12.27 -1.74 0.51
C ALA A 80 13.66 -2.23 0.96
N LEU A 81 14.51 -1.33 1.45
CA LEU A 81 15.82 -1.68 1.97
C LEU A 81 15.72 -2.67 3.15
N TYR A 82 14.79 -2.43 4.10
CA TYR A 82 14.52 -3.37 5.18
C TYR A 82 14.14 -4.75 4.65
N LEU A 83 13.17 -4.83 3.72
CA LEU A 83 12.71 -6.11 3.17
C LEU A 83 13.77 -6.85 2.34
N LEU A 84 14.73 -6.12 1.74
CA LEU A 84 15.81 -6.69 0.94
C LEU A 84 17.06 -7.02 1.76
N SER A 85 17.13 -6.59 3.02
CA SER A 85 18.26 -6.80 3.89
C SER A 85 18.06 -8.00 4.83
N ASP A 86 19.15 -8.40 5.51
CA ASP A 86 19.14 -9.45 6.53
C ASP A 86 18.31 -9.09 7.77
N LEU A 87 18.02 -7.80 7.98
CA LEU A 87 17.15 -7.33 9.07
C LEU A 87 15.76 -7.93 9.00
N SER A 88 15.27 -8.27 7.80
CA SER A 88 14.00 -8.93 7.57
C SER A 88 14.13 -10.43 7.29
N GLY A 89 15.20 -11.09 7.75
CA GLY A 89 15.49 -12.49 7.45
C GLY A 89 14.38 -13.48 7.75
N GLY A 90 13.53 -13.20 8.73
CA GLY A 90 12.36 -14.00 9.07
C GLY A 90 11.05 -13.58 8.40
N VAL A 91 11.08 -12.61 7.46
CA VAL A 91 9.87 -12.05 6.82
C VAL A 91 9.72 -12.56 5.40
N THR A 92 8.65 -13.32 5.14
CA THR A 92 8.27 -13.77 3.79
C THR A 92 6.75 -13.94 3.69
N GLY A 93 6.18 -13.72 2.52
CA GLY A 93 4.74 -13.80 2.27
C GLY A 93 3.95 -12.59 2.77
N GLU A 94 4.63 -11.52 3.19
CA GLU A 94 4.01 -10.31 3.74
C GLU A 94 3.63 -9.32 2.63
N VAL A 95 2.51 -8.65 2.86
CA VAL A 95 2.15 -7.39 2.19
C VAL A 95 2.38 -6.26 3.19
N HIS A 96 3.50 -5.59 3.05
CA HIS A 96 3.97 -4.55 3.96
C HIS A 96 3.35 -3.18 3.60
N TYR A 97 2.54 -2.65 4.50
CA TYR A 97 1.86 -1.37 4.26
C TYR A 97 2.76 -0.18 4.60
N VAL A 98 2.96 0.69 3.63
CA VAL A 98 3.67 1.96 3.76
C VAL A 98 2.76 3.06 3.22
N ASP A 99 1.75 3.45 4.00
CA ASP A 99 0.64 4.28 3.55
C ASP A 99 0.18 5.32 4.60
N SER A 100 1.06 5.68 5.52
CA SER A 100 0.76 6.58 6.65
C SER A 100 -0.39 6.07 7.53
N GLY A 101 -0.66 4.75 7.52
CA GLY A 101 -1.71 4.10 8.29
C GLY A 101 -3.10 4.16 7.63
N TYR A 102 -3.22 4.66 6.41
CA TYR A 102 -4.52 4.79 5.75
C TYR A 102 -5.28 3.46 5.65
N ASN A 103 -4.58 2.33 5.53
CA ASN A 103 -5.21 1.02 5.42
C ASN A 103 -6.05 0.62 6.64
N VAL A 104 -5.79 1.17 7.83
CA VAL A 104 -6.53 0.82 9.07
C VAL A 104 -7.77 1.69 9.31
N ILE A 105 -7.95 2.76 8.52
CA ILE A 105 -9.06 3.70 8.69
C ILE A 105 -10.30 3.19 7.95
N ALA A 106 -11.42 3.09 8.67
CA ALA A 106 -12.72 2.72 8.10
C ALA A 106 -13.59 3.95 7.79
N MET A 107 -13.53 5.00 8.64
CA MET A 107 -14.36 6.19 8.53
C MET A 107 -13.56 7.46 8.83
N PRO A 108 -13.96 8.61 8.25
CA PRO A 108 -13.45 9.92 8.63
C PRO A 108 -13.72 10.22 10.12
N ARG A 109 -13.05 11.21 10.66
CA ARG A 109 -13.31 11.66 12.03
C ARG A 109 -14.69 12.32 12.12
N PRO A 110 -15.40 12.21 13.27
CA PRO A 110 -16.76 12.76 13.41
C PRO A 110 -16.87 14.25 13.08
N GLU A 111 -15.84 15.05 13.41
CA GLU A 111 -15.79 16.47 13.09
C GLU A 111 -15.72 16.75 11.58
N GLU A 112 -15.22 15.82 10.80
CA GLU A 112 -15.12 15.93 9.32
C GLU A 112 -16.43 15.55 8.61
N LEU A 113 -17.30 14.80 9.29
CA LEU A 113 -18.63 14.44 8.80
C LEU A 113 -19.66 15.57 8.96
N LYS A 114 -19.34 16.62 9.72
CA LYS A 114 -20.24 17.76 10.00
C LYS A 114 -19.99 18.96 9.09
N ALA A 115 -19.06 18.87 8.15
CA ALA A 115 -18.68 19.95 7.24
C ALA A 115 -19.44 19.86 5.90
N GLU A 116 -20.81 19.83 5.97
CA GLU A 116 -21.73 20.13 4.87
C GLU A 116 -22.68 21.26 5.29
#